data_dd0299ac5d0e49318ff6d27d952bd4aa
#
_entry.id   dd0299ac5d0e49318ff6d27d952bd4aa
#
_cell.length_a   1.000
_cell.length_b   1.000
_cell.length_c   1.000
_cell.angle_alpha   90.00
_cell.angle_beta   90.00
_cell.angle_gamma   90.00
#
_symmetry.space_group_name_H-M   'P 1'
#
loop_
_entity.id
_entity.type
_entity.pdbx_description
1 polymer ?
#
loop_
_entity_poly.entity_id
_entity_poly.type
_entity_poly.pdbx_seq_one_letter_code
_entity_poly.pdbx_strand_id
1 'polypeptide(L)'
;GNTAEPKGLDPHIVSGVLESNIIRALFEGLVGAHPSKDGVALPGVATKWYPVNQERPDEWVFELRKDAQWSDGAPLTADDFLFAFRRLLTPDLASDYSFMLYYIRDAEPYHKSQRSYLLSRKDANFTDEWWATLKEVDFGPNEEADEKTFNFKGLDFLTAEELKNLQAKPDLFTWPESVPAETRATLVAKNLAFAKSDKDLWNLIDFGATAPDKHTLKVKLNSPLPFLPEITKHYTWYPVPKHAVLKHGKIGDRFTEWTKPGNLVGNGPFIL
;
A
#
# COMPACT_ATOMS: atom_id res chain seq x y z
N GLY A 1 1.42 -32.44 -3.37
CA GLY A 1 2.65 -31.76 -3.77
C GLY A 1 2.41 -30.83 -4.93
N ASN A 2 3.28 -29.85 -5.11
CA ASN A 2 3.23 -28.95 -6.25
C ASN A 2 3.52 -29.75 -7.55
N THR A 3 2.78 -29.45 -8.59
CA THR A 3 2.94 -30.11 -9.91
C THR A 3 4.02 -29.45 -10.77
N ALA A 4 4.53 -28.29 -10.36
CA ALA A 4 5.61 -27.54 -11.02
C ALA A 4 6.39 -26.70 -10.01
N GLU A 5 7.55 -26.18 -10.42
CA GLU A 5 8.35 -25.24 -9.65
C GLU A 5 7.65 -23.89 -9.53
N PRO A 6 7.74 -23.23 -8.34
CA PRO A 6 7.20 -21.89 -8.16
C PRO A 6 8.04 -20.86 -8.94
N LYS A 7 7.38 -19.84 -9.49
CA LYS A 7 8.05 -18.72 -10.17
C LYS A 7 8.84 -17.81 -9.19
N GLY A 8 8.51 -17.86 -7.92
CA GLY A 8 9.14 -17.10 -6.86
C GLY A 8 8.47 -17.35 -5.52
N LEU A 9 9.03 -16.81 -4.45
CA LEU A 9 8.51 -16.95 -3.07
C LEU A 9 8.26 -15.60 -2.39
N ASP A 10 8.26 -14.51 -3.18
CA ASP A 10 7.91 -13.18 -2.67
C ASP A 10 6.38 -13.03 -2.63
N PRO A 11 5.76 -12.95 -1.43
CA PRO A 11 4.30 -12.88 -1.30
C PRO A 11 3.68 -11.64 -1.92
N HIS A 12 4.48 -10.62 -2.24
CA HIS A 12 4.00 -9.37 -2.82
C HIS A 12 4.11 -9.31 -4.35
N ILE A 13 4.71 -10.33 -4.99
CA ILE A 13 4.93 -10.34 -6.45
C ILE A 13 4.17 -11.48 -7.13
N VAL A 14 4.12 -12.64 -6.48
CA VAL A 14 3.55 -13.84 -7.07
C VAL A 14 2.04 -13.88 -6.98
N SER A 15 1.40 -14.55 -7.95
CA SER A 15 -0.07 -14.65 -8.05
C SER A 15 -0.57 -16.09 -8.25
N GLY A 16 0.34 -17.09 -8.24
CA GLY A 16 0.01 -18.48 -8.52
C GLY A 16 -0.40 -19.29 -7.28
N VAL A 17 -1.19 -20.34 -7.50
CA VAL A 17 -1.59 -21.30 -6.46
C VAL A 17 -0.39 -22.09 -5.94
N LEU A 18 0.57 -22.44 -6.81
CA LEU A 18 1.77 -23.18 -6.44
C LEU A 18 2.63 -22.39 -5.44
N GLU A 19 2.81 -21.11 -5.72
CA GLU A 19 3.51 -20.16 -4.86
C GLU A 19 2.77 -19.97 -3.53
N SER A 20 1.45 -19.77 -3.58
CA SER A 20 0.60 -19.59 -2.40
C SER A 20 0.72 -20.75 -1.40
N ASN A 21 0.79 -22.00 -1.88
CA ASN A 21 0.93 -23.17 -1.02
C ASN A 21 2.25 -23.16 -0.22
N ILE A 22 3.34 -22.74 -0.86
CA ILE A 22 4.66 -22.65 -0.21
C ILE A 22 4.73 -21.42 0.70
N ILE A 23 4.24 -20.27 0.23
CA ILE A 23 4.23 -19.02 1.02
C ILE A 23 3.49 -19.22 2.34
N ARG A 24 2.35 -19.91 2.35
CA ARG A 24 1.59 -20.22 3.57
C ARG A 24 2.33 -21.15 4.55
N ALA A 25 3.34 -21.88 4.09
CA ALA A 25 4.20 -22.67 4.95
C ALA A 25 5.38 -21.87 5.52
N LEU A 26 5.86 -20.86 4.77
CA LEU A 26 7.01 -20.05 5.12
C LEU A 26 6.65 -18.77 5.88
N PHE A 27 5.40 -18.31 5.78
CA PHE A 27 4.91 -17.07 6.39
C PHE A 27 3.57 -17.29 7.11
N GLU A 28 3.33 -16.47 8.11
CA GLU A 28 2.08 -16.39 8.85
C GLU A 28 1.53 -14.96 8.82
N GLY A 29 0.23 -14.82 8.57
CA GLY A 29 -0.47 -13.54 8.55
C GLY A 29 -1.05 -13.12 9.90
N LEU A 30 -1.86 -12.05 9.89
CA LEU A 30 -2.61 -11.60 11.07
C LEU A 30 -3.48 -12.71 11.62
N VAL A 31 -4.24 -13.38 10.74
CA VAL A 31 -5.10 -14.51 11.10
C VAL A 31 -4.88 -15.68 10.14
N GLY A 32 -5.11 -16.87 10.64
CA GLY A 32 -5.04 -18.12 9.89
C GLY A 32 -6.44 -18.58 9.41
N ALA A 33 -6.45 -19.44 8.38
CA ALA A 33 -7.66 -20.12 7.94
C ALA A 33 -7.92 -21.37 8.80
N HIS A 34 -9.19 -21.63 9.15
CA HIS A 34 -9.54 -22.87 9.81
C HIS A 34 -9.46 -24.04 8.79
N PRO A 35 -8.82 -25.17 9.13
CA PRO A 35 -8.54 -26.25 8.17
C PRO A 35 -9.79 -26.95 7.59
N SER A 36 -10.93 -26.83 8.24
CA SER A 36 -12.16 -27.53 7.86
C SER A 36 -13.45 -26.70 7.94
N LYS A 37 -13.34 -25.42 8.29
CA LYS A 37 -14.52 -24.52 8.42
C LYS A 37 -14.24 -23.23 7.67
N ASP A 38 -14.92 -23.03 6.57
CA ASP A 38 -14.86 -21.77 5.82
C ASP A 38 -15.44 -20.64 6.67
N GLY A 39 -14.97 -19.42 6.45
CA GLY A 39 -15.42 -18.24 7.17
C GLY A 39 -14.95 -18.13 8.63
N VAL A 40 -14.17 -19.10 9.14
CA VAL A 40 -13.62 -19.06 10.51
C VAL A 40 -12.15 -18.63 10.46
N ALA A 41 -11.87 -17.48 11.10
CA ALA A 41 -10.51 -17.02 11.32
C ALA A 41 -9.93 -17.62 12.61
N LEU A 42 -8.70 -18.11 12.53
CA LEU A 42 -7.92 -18.57 13.69
C LEU A 42 -6.83 -17.54 14.02
N PRO A 43 -6.38 -17.45 15.29
CA PRO A 43 -5.21 -16.67 15.63
C PRO A 43 -3.99 -17.06 14.77
N GLY A 44 -3.31 -16.05 14.26
CA GLY A 44 -2.00 -16.13 13.62
C GLY A 44 -1.02 -15.28 14.42
N VAL A 45 -0.41 -14.28 13.79
CA VAL A 45 0.39 -13.27 14.50
C VAL A 45 -0.50 -12.42 15.41
N ALA A 46 -1.77 -12.17 15.03
CA ALA A 46 -2.74 -11.54 15.92
C ALA A 46 -3.44 -12.57 16.81
N THR A 47 -3.47 -12.31 18.12
CA THR A 47 -4.17 -13.13 19.11
C THR A 47 -5.63 -12.71 19.28
N LYS A 48 -5.92 -11.44 18.98
CA LYS A 48 -7.27 -10.86 19.01
C LYS A 48 -7.42 -9.83 17.91
N TRP A 49 -8.65 -9.67 17.45
CA TRP A 49 -9.03 -8.61 16.52
C TRP A 49 -10.48 -8.22 16.74
N TYR A 50 -10.76 -6.94 16.60
CA TYR A 50 -12.10 -6.39 16.80
C TYR A 50 -12.25 -5.04 16.10
N PRO A 51 -13.45 -4.70 15.62
CA PRO A 51 -13.72 -3.35 15.15
C PRO A 51 -13.84 -2.38 16.33
N VAL A 52 -13.38 -1.15 16.15
CA VAL A 52 -13.51 -0.08 17.16
C VAL A 52 -14.99 0.24 17.41
N ASN A 53 -15.81 0.20 16.35
CA ASN A 53 -17.26 0.33 16.43
C ASN A 53 -17.93 -0.89 15.78
N GLN A 54 -18.70 -1.65 16.55
CA GLN A 54 -19.40 -2.86 16.08
C GLN A 54 -20.52 -2.55 15.06
N GLU A 55 -21.17 -1.41 15.18
CA GLU A 55 -22.23 -1.00 14.26
C GLU A 55 -21.68 -0.44 12.95
N ARG A 56 -20.46 0.07 13.00
CA ARG A 56 -19.76 0.62 11.84
C ARG A 56 -18.31 0.15 11.82
N PRO A 57 -18.03 -1.07 11.33
CA PRO A 57 -16.70 -1.69 11.36
C PRO A 57 -15.76 -1.14 10.26
N ASP A 58 -15.47 0.16 10.29
CA ASP A 58 -14.57 0.86 9.39
C ASP A 58 -13.18 1.13 10.01
N GLU A 59 -12.99 0.76 11.28
CA GLU A 59 -11.68 0.77 11.95
C GLU A 59 -11.53 -0.50 12.78
N TRP A 60 -10.42 -1.22 12.58
CA TRP A 60 -10.10 -2.48 13.22
C TRP A 60 -8.82 -2.40 14.01
N VAL A 61 -8.77 -3.14 15.13
CA VAL A 61 -7.58 -3.33 15.96
C VAL A 61 -7.18 -4.80 15.91
N PHE A 62 -5.91 -5.06 15.70
CA PHE A 62 -5.27 -6.38 15.80
C PHE A 62 -4.23 -6.32 16.91
N GLU A 63 -4.41 -7.14 17.95
CA GLU A 63 -3.45 -7.31 19.05
C GLU A 63 -2.50 -8.45 18.70
N LEU A 64 -1.22 -8.14 18.51
CA LEU A 64 -0.21 -9.10 18.08
C LEU A 64 0.39 -9.84 19.28
N ARG A 65 0.74 -11.12 19.09
CA ARG A 65 1.47 -11.87 20.10
C ARG A 65 2.88 -11.30 20.31
N LYS A 66 3.34 -11.28 21.56
CA LYS A 66 4.61 -10.64 21.94
C LYS A 66 5.84 -11.49 21.63
N ASP A 67 5.64 -12.78 21.42
CA ASP A 67 6.66 -13.79 21.12
C ASP A 67 6.82 -14.05 19.61
N ALA A 68 6.14 -13.29 18.75
CA ALA A 68 6.29 -13.40 17.31
C ALA A 68 7.72 -13.04 16.89
N GLN A 69 8.34 -13.93 16.13
CA GLN A 69 9.71 -13.77 15.66
C GLN A 69 9.83 -14.19 14.20
N TRP A 70 10.78 -13.60 13.52
CA TRP A 70 11.30 -14.05 12.25
C TRP A 70 12.20 -15.28 12.44
N SER A 71 12.42 -16.06 11.38
CA SER A 71 13.25 -17.29 11.44
C SER A 71 14.72 -17.04 11.77
N ASP A 72 15.19 -15.80 11.66
CA ASP A 72 16.53 -15.36 12.07
C ASP A 72 16.58 -14.87 13.53
N GLY A 73 15.46 -14.96 14.27
CA GLY A 73 15.35 -14.55 15.67
C GLY A 73 15.02 -13.07 15.89
N ALA A 74 14.93 -12.26 14.85
CA ALA A 74 14.48 -10.87 14.97
C ALA A 74 13.00 -10.82 15.42
N PRO A 75 12.60 -9.88 16.31
CA PRO A 75 11.20 -9.74 16.71
C PRO A 75 10.35 -9.29 15.53
N LEU A 76 9.15 -9.87 15.40
CA LEU A 76 8.13 -9.44 14.47
C LEU A 76 7.18 -8.47 15.18
N THR A 77 6.94 -7.33 14.59
CA THR A 77 6.15 -6.24 15.19
C THR A 77 5.10 -5.68 14.22
N ALA A 78 4.24 -4.80 14.70
CA ALA A 78 3.27 -4.11 13.88
C ALA A 78 3.92 -3.26 12.75
N ASP A 79 5.16 -2.80 12.95
CA ASP A 79 5.91 -2.06 11.93
C ASP A 79 6.24 -2.92 10.70
N ASP A 80 6.39 -4.25 10.86
CA ASP A 80 6.62 -5.16 9.75
C ASP A 80 5.39 -5.27 8.83
N PHE A 81 4.19 -5.21 9.41
CA PHE A 81 2.95 -5.11 8.64
C PHE A 81 2.83 -3.78 7.90
N LEU A 82 3.17 -2.67 8.56
CA LEU A 82 3.17 -1.36 7.89
C LEU A 82 4.16 -1.31 6.73
N PHE A 83 5.36 -1.88 6.94
CA PHE A 83 6.35 -2.01 5.87
C PHE A 83 5.82 -2.88 4.71
N ALA A 84 5.19 -4.02 5.04
CA ALA A 84 4.60 -4.93 4.06
C ALA A 84 3.51 -4.24 3.22
N PHE A 85 2.59 -3.52 3.87
CA PHE A 85 1.52 -2.78 3.17
C PHE A 85 2.10 -1.70 2.26
N ARG A 86 3.05 -0.91 2.78
CA ARG A 86 3.76 0.08 1.96
C ARG A 86 4.43 -0.56 0.76
N ARG A 87 5.14 -1.67 0.96
CA ARG A 87 5.86 -2.38 -0.10
C ARG A 87 4.91 -2.88 -1.17
N LEU A 88 3.82 -3.57 -0.79
CA LEU A 88 2.83 -4.07 -1.74
C LEU A 88 2.22 -2.94 -2.58
N LEU A 89 1.99 -1.77 -1.97
CA LEU A 89 1.38 -0.60 -2.61
C LEU A 89 2.40 0.30 -3.33
N THR A 90 3.71 0.06 -3.18
CA THR A 90 4.72 0.86 -3.89
C THR A 90 4.58 0.65 -5.40
N PRO A 91 4.35 1.73 -6.20
CA PRO A 91 4.11 1.61 -7.63
C PRO A 91 5.18 0.84 -8.39
N ASP A 92 6.47 1.07 -8.06
CA ASP A 92 7.62 0.42 -8.71
C ASP A 92 7.63 -1.10 -8.51
N LEU A 93 7.02 -1.61 -7.42
CA LEU A 93 6.89 -3.05 -7.20
C LEU A 93 5.93 -3.68 -8.21
N ALA A 94 4.97 -2.93 -8.71
CA ALA A 94 3.95 -3.36 -9.68
C ALA A 94 3.32 -4.71 -9.28
N SER A 95 2.81 -4.79 -8.05
CA SER A 95 2.17 -6.00 -7.53
C SER A 95 0.82 -6.23 -8.19
N ASP A 96 0.61 -7.44 -8.77
CA ASP A 96 -0.66 -7.83 -9.40
C ASP A 96 -1.83 -7.83 -8.40
N TYR A 97 -1.55 -7.99 -7.11
CA TYR A 97 -2.56 -8.06 -6.05
C TYR A 97 -2.59 -6.84 -5.12
N SER A 98 -2.04 -5.70 -5.55
CA SER A 98 -2.11 -4.45 -4.79
C SER A 98 -3.55 -4.05 -4.40
N PHE A 99 -4.52 -4.34 -5.27
CA PHE A 99 -5.95 -4.06 -5.05
C PHE A 99 -6.53 -4.74 -3.80
N MET A 100 -5.91 -5.82 -3.32
CA MET A 100 -6.31 -6.49 -2.07
C MET A 100 -6.15 -5.60 -0.82
N LEU A 101 -5.34 -4.54 -0.90
CA LEU A 101 -5.19 -3.54 0.16
C LEU A 101 -6.02 -2.26 -0.07
N TYR A 102 -6.74 -2.11 -1.19
CA TYR A 102 -7.51 -0.89 -1.48
C TYR A 102 -8.69 -0.63 -0.54
N TYR A 103 -9.03 -1.61 0.28
CA TYR A 103 -9.96 -1.39 1.41
C TYR A 103 -9.39 -0.41 2.45
N ILE A 104 -8.07 -0.38 2.62
CA ILE A 104 -7.38 0.52 3.56
C ILE A 104 -7.44 1.94 3.02
N ARG A 105 -7.72 2.91 3.90
CA ARG A 105 -7.79 4.33 3.54
C ARG A 105 -6.47 4.80 2.94
N ASP A 106 -6.54 5.49 1.82
CA ASP A 106 -5.45 6.05 1.00
C ASP A 106 -4.53 5.01 0.34
N ALA A 107 -4.86 3.71 0.41
CA ALA A 107 -4.08 2.67 -0.26
C ALA A 107 -4.11 2.78 -1.78
N GLU A 108 -5.30 2.85 -2.37
CA GLU A 108 -5.46 2.97 -3.82
C GLU A 108 -4.87 4.27 -4.40
N PRO A 109 -5.17 5.46 -3.86
CA PRO A 109 -4.54 6.70 -4.30
C PRO A 109 -3.01 6.68 -4.22
N TYR A 110 -2.45 6.06 -3.18
CA TYR A 110 -1.00 5.91 -3.05
C TYR A 110 -0.44 4.99 -4.15
N HIS A 111 -1.03 3.82 -4.36
CA HIS A 111 -0.59 2.88 -5.37
C HIS A 111 -0.69 3.47 -6.79
N LYS A 112 -1.75 4.21 -7.07
CA LYS A 112 -1.98 4.88 -8.37
C LYS A 112 -1.19 6.20 -8.51
N SER A 113 -0.32 6.52 -7.56
CA SER A 113 0.47 7.78 -7.57
C SER A 113 -0.36 9.06 -7.67
N GLN A 114 -1.58 9.06 -7.14
CA GLN A 114 -2.49 10.21 -7.13
C GLN A 114 -2.01 11.28 -6.13
N ARG A 115 -0.87 11.89 -6.44
CA ARG A 115 -0.15 12.83 -5.58
C ARG A 115 -0.98 14.07 -5.25
N SER A 116 -1.63 14.65 -6.23
CA SER A 116 -2.46 15.86 -6.07
C SER A 116 -3.59 15.62 -5.07
N TYR A 117 -4.28 14.49 -5.17
CA TYR A 117 -5.30 14.08 -4.22
C TYR A 117 -4.71 13.92 -2.80
N LEU A 118 -3.66 13.13 -2.66
CA LEU A 118 -3.06 12.81 -1.35
C LEU A 118 -2.50 14.05 -0.64
N LEU A 119 -1.82 14.94 -1.35
CA LEU A 119 -1.26 16.17 -0.78
C LEU A 119 -2.33 17.18 -0.39
N SER A 120 -3.48 17.15 -1.05
CA SER A 120 -4.57 18.08 -0.79
C SER A 120 -5.49 17.61 0.33
N ARG A 121 -5.59 16.31 0.60
CA ARG A 121 -6.53 15.72 1.56
C ARG A 121 -6.46 16.28 2.99
N LYS A 122 -5.30 16.71 3.45
CA LYS A 122 -5.11 17.31 4.79
C LYS A 122 -5.35 18.81 4.83
N ASP A 123 -5.70 19.42 3.72
CA ASP A 123 -5.88 20.86 3.64
C ASP A 123 -7.30 21.25 4.04
N ALA A 124 -7.42 21.98 5.17
CA ALA A 124 -8.69 22.46 5.68
C ALA A 124 -9.43 23.45 4.76
N ASN A 125 -8.76 23.95 3.71
CA ASN A 125 -9.38 24.84 2.73
C ASN A 125 -10.20 24.08 1.68
N PHE A 126 -10.15 22.77 1.68
CA PHE A 126 -10.92 21.96 0.74
C PHE A 126 -12.15 21.35 1.44
N THR A 127 -13.32 21.58 0.91
CA THR A 127 -14.59 21.03 1.38
C THR A 127 -14.73 19.54 1.03
N ASP A 128 -15.62 18.82 1.70
CA ASP A 128 -15.91 17.41 1.39
C ASP A 128 -16.40 17.22 -0.05
N GLU A 129 -17.14 18.20 -0.61
CA GLU A 129 -17.59 18.19 -2.01
C GLU A 129 -16.40 18.28 -2.97
N TRP A 130 -15.42 19.11 -2.65
CA TRP A 130 -14.21 19.25 -3.43
C TRP A 130 -13.36 17.97 -3.40
N TRP A 131 -13.31 17.29 -2.26
CA TRP A 131 -12.66 15.99 -2.11
C TRP A 131 -13.27 14.93 -3.00
N ALA A 132 -14.61 14.83 -3.01
CA ALA A 132 -15.33 13.89 -3.85
C ALA A 132 -14.99 14.11 -5.34
N THR A 133 -14.89 15.37 -5.76
CA THR A 133 -14.51 15.74 -7.13
C THR A 133 -13.08 15.32 -7.45
N LEU A 134 -12.10 15.61 -6.57
CA LEU A 134 -10.70 15.27 -6.83
C LEU A 134 -10.41 13.77 -6.83
N LYS A 135 -11.14 13.01 -6.03
CA LYS A 135 -10.99 11.55 -5.97
C LYS A 135 -11.26 10.88 -7.33
N GLU A 136 -12.15 11.45 -8.11
CA GLU A 136 -12.52 10.94 -9.43
C GLU A 136 -11.63 11.50 -10.57
N VAL A 137 -10.76 12.48 -10.25
CA VAL A 137 -9.89 13.10 -11.25
C VAL A 137 -8.60 12.32 -11.37
N ASP A 138 -8.35 11.82 -12.57
CA ASP A 138 -7.04 11.28 -12.94
C ASP A 138 -6.12 12.41 -13.40
N PHE A 139 -5.12 12.73 -12.59
CA PHE A 139 -4.04 13.65 -12.93
C PHE A 139 -2.82 12.93 -13.53
N GLY A 140 -2.97 11.64 -13.85
CA GLY A 140 -1.94 10.81 -14.42
C GLY A 140 -1.62 11.15 -15.89
N PRO A 141 -0.67 10.45 -16.49
CA PRO A 141 -0.35 10.63 -17.90
C PRO A 141 -1.55 10.25 -18.78
N ASN A 142 -1.86 11.11 -19.74
CA ASN A 142 -2.89 10.79 -20.73
C ASN A 142 -2.31 9.84 -21.77
N GLU A 143 -2.74 8.57 -21.77
CA GLU A 143 -2.28 7.55 -22.73
C GLU A 143 -2.71 7.83 -24.17
N GLU A 144 -3.71 8.69 -24.39
CA GLU A 144 -4.23 9.05 -25.71
C GLU A 144 -3.57 10.30 -26.34
N ALA A 145 -2.60 10.93 -25.65
CA ALA A 145 -1.93 12.11 -26.17
C ALA A 145 -1.05 11.76 -27.37
N ASP A 146 -1.38 12.28 -28.54
CA ASP A 146 -0.62 12.17 -29.79
C ASP A 146 0.84 12.64 -29.57
N GLU A 147 1.82 11.85 -30.03
CA GLU A 147 3.27 12.09 -29.88
C GLU A 147 3.74 13.47 -30.38
N LYS A 148 2.90 14.17 -31.14
CA LYS A 148 3.19 15.51 -31.70
C LYS A 148 2.80 16.67 -30.81
N THR A 149 1.92 16.48 -29.84
CA THR A 149 1.49 17.48 -28.87
C THR A 149 2.09 17.15 -27.51
N PHE A 150 3.30 17.64 -27.25
CA PHE A 150 3.96 17.58 -25.95
C PHE A 150 3.74 16.26 -25.19
N ASN A 151 4.80 15.60 -24.75
CA ASN A 151 4.75 14.50 -23.78
C ASN A 151 4.04 15.00 -22.52
N PHE A 152 2.71 14.92 -22.51
CA PHE A 152 1.89 15.45 -21.44
C PHE A 152 1.92 14.49 -20.26
N LYS A 153 2.85 14.72 -19.36
CA LYS A 153 2.81 14.11 -18.05
C LYS A 153 1.67 14.75 -17.28
N GLY A 154 0.79 13.95 -16.72
CA GLY A 154 -0.22 14.46 -15.80
C GLY A 154 0.41 15.27 -14.65
N LEU A 155 -0.37 16.13 -14.00
CA LEU A 155 0.10 17.01 -12.93
C LEU A 155 0.90 16.26 -11.86
N ASP A 156 0.50 15.02 -11.56
CA ASP A 156 1.11 14.17 -10.54
C ASP A 156 2.51 13.66 -10.90
N PHE A 157 2.90 13.76 -12.17
CA PHE A 157 4.19 13.29 -12.69
C PHE A 157 5.13 14.41 -13.13
N LEU A 158 4.69 15.66 -13.04
CA LEU A 158 5.53 16.81 -13.41
C LEU A 158 6.70 16.98 -12.44
N THR A 159 7.86 17.31 -13.00
CA THR A 159 9.05 17.69 -12.25
C THR A 159 8.91 19.07 -11.61
N ALA A 160 9.83 19.41 -10.70
CA ALA A 160 9.85 20.74 -10.08
C ALA A 160 9.99 21.88 -11.12
N GLU A 161 10.75 21.66 -12.20
CA GLU A 161 10.94 22.64 -13.28
C GLU A 161 9.67 22.82 -14.12
N GLU A 162 9.03 21.70 -14.51
CA GLU A 162 7.76 21.72 -15.25
C GLU A 162 6.65 22.39 -14.44
N LEU A 163 6.55 22.08 -13.13
CA LEU A 163 5.57 22.71 -12.22
C LEU A 163 5.83 24.21 -12.02
N LYS A 164 7.10 24.64 -11.99
CA LYS A 164 7.44 26.07 -11.95
C LYS A 164 7.03 26.79 -13.24
N ASN A 165 7.24 26.16 -14.40
CA ASN A 165 6.81 26.68 -15.68
C ASN A 165 5.28 26.76 -15.77
N LEU A 166 4.57 25.73 -15.27
CA LEU A 166 3.12 25.72 -15.20
C LEU A 166 2.57 26.79 -14.25
N GLN A 167 3.22 27.04 -13.12
CA GLN A 167 2.84 28.11 -12.21
C GLN A 167 2.92 29.50 -12.88
N ALA A 168 3.92 29.70 -13.72
CA ALA A 168 4.08 30.96 -14.49
C ALA A 168 3.13 31.07 -15.68
N LYS A 169 2.72 29.93 -16.27
CA LYS A 169 1.87 29.85 -17.46
C LYS A 169 0.83 28.74 -17.29
N PRO A 170 -0.28 28.98 -16.56
CA PRO A 170 -1.30 27.97 -16.25
C PRO A 170 -1.95 27.32 -17.47
N ASP A 171 -2.00 28.04 -18.60
CA ASP A 171 -2.63 27.59 -19.87
C ASP A 171 -1.81 26.48 -20.57
N LEU A 172 -0.59 26.16 -20.09
CA LEU A 172 0.19 25.02 -20.59
C LEU A 172 -0.39 23.67 -20.20
N PHE A 173 -1.36 23.64 -19.31
CA PHE A 173 -1.97 22.41 -18.81
C PHE A 173 -3.46 22.35 -19.15
N THR A 174 -3.89 21.26 -19.76
CA THR A 174 -5.31 20.99 -19.98
C THR A 174 -5.92 20.45 -18.69
N TRP A 175 -6.64 21.29 -17.99
CA TRP A 175 -7.28 20.92 -16.73
C TRP A 175 -8.56 20.12 -16.98
N PRO A 176 -8.81 19.05 -16.21
CA PRO A 176 -10.11 18.41 -16.19
C PRO A 176 -11.20 19.43 -15.84
N GLU A 177 -12.35 19.36 -16.53
CA GLU A 177 -13.47 20.31 -16.32
C GLU A 177 -14.00 20.30 -14.88
N SER A 178 -13.90 19.14 -14.22
CA SER A 178 -14.31 18.96 -12.82
C SER A 178 -13.41 19.69 -11.81
N VAL A 179 -12.23 20.22 -12.23
CA VAL A 179 -11.31 20.94 -11.33
C VAL A 179 -11.61 22.44 -11.35
N PRO A 180 -12.15 23.02 -10.27
CA PRO A 180 -12.46 24.43 -10.20
C PRO A 180 -11.24 25.31 -10.45
N ALA A 181 -11.41 26.39 -11.20
CA ALA A 181 -10.32 27.28 -11.61
C ALA A 181 -9.54 27.85 -10.42
N GLU A 182 -10.24 28.19 -9.34
CA GLU A 182 -9.67 28.73 -8.10
C GLU A 182 -8.76 27.73 -7.36
N THR A 183 -8.92 26.42 -7.59
CA THR A 183 -8.12 25.38 -6.93
C THR A 183 -6.86 25.02 -7.70
N ARG A 184 -6.82 25.31 -9.00
CA ARG A 184 -5.71 24.92 -9.91
C ARG A 184 -4.36 25.44 -9.44
N ALA A 185 -4.29 26.72 -9.09
CA ALA A 185 -3.06 27.34 -8.59
C ALA A 185 -2.56 26.68 -7.29
N THR A 186 -3.48 26.33 -6.39
CA THR A 186 -3.16 25.64 -5.14
C THR A 186 -2.62 24.23 -5.39
N LEU A 187 -3.21 23.48 -6.32
CA LEU A 187 -2.70 22.15 -6.70
C LEU A 187 -1.29 22.22 -7.26
N VAL A 188 -1.02 23.16 -8.18
CA VAL A 188 0.33 23.39 -8.73
C VAL A 188 1.31 23.73 -7.63
N ALA A 189 0.95 24.65 -6.72
CA ALA A 189 1.83 25.07 -5.63
C ALA A 189 2.17 23.92 -4.68
N LYS A 190 1.20 23.07 -4.31
CA LYS A 190 1.40 21.89 -3.46
C LYS A 190 2.32 20.87 -4.13
N ASN A 191 2.07 20.55 -5.40
CA ASN A 191 2.91 19.63 -6.17
C ASN A 191 4.34 20.17 -6.31
N LEU A 192 4.50 21.47 -6.56
CA LEU A 192 5.81 22.12 -6.65
C LEU A 192 6.56 22.08 -5.30
N ALA A 193 5.87 22.35 -4.20
CA ALA A 193 6.46 22.26 -2.86
C ALA A 193 6.92 20.83 -2.54
N PHE A 194 6.12 19.83 -2.92
CA PHE A 194 6.50 18.43 -2.79
C PHE A 194 7.72 18.08 -3.66
N ALA A 195 7.70 18.42 -4.95
CA ALA A 195 8.76 18.10 -5.91
C ALA A 195 10.11 18.76 -5.57
N LYS A 196 10.12 19.84 -4.79
CA LYS A 196 11.32 20.49 -4.24
C LYS A 196 11.78 19.91 -2.91
N SER A 197 11.00 19.01 -2.31
CA SER A 197 11.32 18.39 -1.02
C SER A 197 11.93 17.01 -1.27
N ASP A 198 12.82 16.58 -0.36
CA ASP A 198 13.32 15.20 -0.33
C ASP A 198 12.37 14.25 0.43
N LYS A 199 11.11 14.65 0.60
CA LYS A 199 10.13 13.88 1.37
C LYS A 199 9.49 12.81 0.51
N ASP A 200 9.37 11.63 1.08
CA ASP A 200 8.62 10.53 0.51
C ASP A 200 7.11 10.78 0.71
N LEU A 201 6.33 10.57 -0.34
CA LEU A 201 4.87 10.74 -0.31
C LEU A 201 4.21 9.91 0.79
N TRP A 202 4.69 8.70 1.04
CA TRP A 202 4.21 7.84 2.12
C TRP A 202 4.24 8.53 3.49
N ASN A 203 5.27 9.31 3.78
CA ASN A 203 5.42 9.99 5.06
C ASN A 203 4.52 11.23 5.19
N LEU A 204 3.88 11.65 4.12
CA LEU A 204 3.00 12.83 4.08
C LEU A 204 1.52 12.48 4.09
N ILE A 205 1.16 11.26 3.73
CA ILE A 205 -0.23 10.81 3.68
C ILE A 205 -0.74 10.39 5.06
N ASP A 206 -2.05 10.32 5.21
CA ASP A 206 -2.73 9.77 6.37
C ASP A 206 -3.20 8.34 6.08
N PHE A 207 -2.20 7.49 5.82
CA PHE A 207 -2.46 6.08 5.48
C PHE A 207 -3.29 5.39 6.56
N GLY A 208 -4.27 4.62 6.13
CA GLY A 208 -5.25 4.00 7.03
C GLY A 208 -4.70 2.91 7.95
N ALA A 209 -3.41 2.56 7.91
CA ALA A 209 -2.83 1.63 8.88
C ALA A 209 -1.79 2.31 9.75
N THR A 210 -1.81 2.02 11.05
CA THR A 210 -0.88 2.59 12.04
C THR A 210 -0.45 1.54 13.08
N ALA A 211 0.73 1.72 13.64
CA ALA A 211 1.26 0.93 14.74
C ALA A 211 1.44 1.84 15.98
N PRO A 212 0.43 1.97 16.86
CA PRO A 212 0.55 2.76 18.07
C PRO A 212 1.65 2.28 19.00
N ASP A 213 1.91 0.98 18.98
CA ASP A 213 3.00 0.31 19.66
C ASP A 213 3.42 -0.95 18.87
N LYS A 214 4.45 -1.65 19.34
CA LYS A 214 5.02 -2.82 18.66
C LYS A 214 4.04 -3.99 18.46
N HIS A 215 2.98 -4.05 19.25
CA HIS A 215 2.07 -5.20 19.28
C HIS A 215 0.62 -4.84 18.97
N THR A 216 0.38 -3.61 18.52
CA THR A 216 -0.95 -3.16 18.12
C THR A 216 -0.90 -2.62 16.69
N LEU A 217 -1.66 -3.25 15.80
CA LEU A 217 -1.89 -2.76 14.45
C LEU A 217 -3.34 -2.25 14.36
N LYS A 218 -3.51 -1.01 13.96
CA LYS A 218 -4.81 -0.42 13.64
C LYS A 218 -4.96 -0.27 12.15
N VAL A 219 -6.14 -0.61 11.64
CA VAL A 219 -6.48 -0.50 10.21
C VAL A 219 -7.78 0.24 10.05
N LYS A 220 -7.73 1.40 9.43
CA LYS A 220 -8.89 2.22 9.07
C LYS A 220 -9.19 2.04 7.59
N LEU A 221 -10.47 1.80 7.29
CA LEU A 221 -10.95 1.45 5.97
C LEU A 221 -11.64 2.64 5.29
N ASN A 222 -11.83 2.54 3.98
CA ASN A 222 -12.60 3.51 3.20
C ASN A 222 -14.11 3.43 3.51
N SER A 223 -14.59 2.23 3.88
CA SER A 223 -15.99 1.96 4.22
C SER A 223 -16.09 0.79 5.20
N PRO A 224 -17.22 0.64 5.92
CA PRO A 224 -17.42 -0.47 6.84
C PRO A 224 -17.26 -1.84 6.17
N LEU A 225 -16.47 -2.73 6.79
CA LEU A 225 -16.19 -4.06 6.27
C LEU A 225 -16.16 -5.09 7.41
N PRO A 226 -17.30 -5.74 7.74
CA PRO A 226 -17.39 -6.64 8.89
C PRO A 226 -16.59 -7.93 8.72
N PHE A 227 -16.22 -8.30 7.50
CA PHE A 227 -15.45 -9.50 7.19
C PHE A 227 -13.97 -9.21 6.88
N LEU A 228 -13.41 -8.08 7.33
CA LEU A 228 -11.99 -7.78 7.14
C LEU A 228 -11.07 -8.93 7.59
N PRO A 229 -11.27 -9.61 8.73
CA PRO A 229 -10.41 -10.72 9.15
C PRO A 229 -10.31 -11.84 8.10
N GLU A 230 -11.38 -12.09 7.35
CA GLU A 230 -11.38 -13.08 6.26
C GLU A 230 -10.43 -12.69 5.12
N ILE A 231 -10.41 -11.41 4.77
CA ILE A 231 -9.54 -10.88 3.71
C ILE A 231 -8.06 -10.96 4.15
N THR A 232 -7.77 -10.70 5.41
CA THR A 232 -6.39 -10.71 5.93
C THR A 232 -5.74 -12.10 5.98
N LYS A 233 -6.50 -13.18 5.71
CA LYS A 233 -5.97 -14.54 5.51
C LYS A 233 -5.17 -14.68 4.20
N HIS A 234 -5.37 -13.78 3.27
CA HIS A 234 -4.64 -13.82 2.00
C HIS A 234 -3.20 -13.36 2.19
N TYR A 235 -2.25 -14.05 1.53
CA TYR A 235 -0.82 -13.80 1.73
C TYR A 235 -0.35 -12.39 1.35
N THR A 236 -1.13 -11.61 0.61
CA THR A 236 -0.86 -10.19 0.35
C THR A 236 -0.93 -9.31 1.62
N TRP A 237 -1.59 -9.80 2.67
CA TRP A 237 -1.65 -9.16 3.98
C TRP A 237 -0.56 -9.65 4.94
N TYR A 238 0.29 -10.59 4.50
CA TYR A 238 1.35 -11.12 5.34
C TYR A 238 2.47 -10.11 5.54
N PRO A 239 3.12 -10.11 6.71
CA PRO A 239 4.28 -9.28 6.92
C PRO A 239 5.46 -9.83 6.12
N VAL A 240 6.39 -8.95 5.76
CA VAL A 240 7.68 -9.33 5.18
C VAL A 240 8.82 -8.71 5.98
N PRO A 241 9.96 -9.39 6.14
CA PRO A 241 11.05 -8.94 6.99
C PRO A 241 11.77 -7.74 6.36
N LYS A 242 11.46 -6.54 6.87
CA LYS A 242 12.03 -5.28 6.37
C LYS A 242 13.55 -5.34 6.23
N HIS A 243 14.22 -5.88 7.24
CA HIS A 243 15.69 -5.97 7.28
C HIS A 243 16.26 -6.90 6.19
N ALA A 244 15.61 -8.04 5.92
CA ALA A 244 16.02 -8.95 4.87
C ALA A 244 15.71 -8.39 3.47
N VAL A 245 14.53 -7.81 3.26
CA VAL A 245 14.15 -7.18 1.98
C VAL A 245 15.13 -6.06 1.63
N LEU A 246 15.38 -5.13 2.56
CA LEU A 246 16.23 -3.95 2.31
C LEU A 246 17.73 -4.26 2.25
N LYS A 247 18.16 -5.42 2.75
CA LYS A 247 19.53 -5.92 2.58
C LYS A 247 19.83 -6.27 1.12
N HIS A 248 18.82 -6.68 0.36
CA HIS A 248 18.96 -7.19 -1.00
C HIS A 248 18.40 -6.27 -2.10
N GLY A 249 17.88 -5.09 -1.73
CA GLY A 249 17.36 -4.13 -2.68
C GLY A 249 16.56 -3.00 -2.04
N LYS A 250 15.90 -2.19 -2.85
CA LYS A 250 14.98 -1.15 -2.40
C LYS A 250 13.59 -1.73 -2.20
N ILE A 251 12.70 -0.96 -1.57
CA ILE A 251 11.33 -1.39 -1.25
C ILE A 251 10.52 -1.81 -2.49
N GLY A 252 10.73 -1.15 -3.63
CA GLY A 252 10.05 -1.42 -4.90
C GLY A 252 10.78 -2.37 -5.84
N ASP A 253 11.97 -2.88 -5.48
CA ASP A 253 12.73 -3.75 -6.37
C ASP A 253 12.09 -5.14 -6.44
N ARG A 254 11.95 -5.64 -7.68
CA ARG A 254 11.41 -6.97 -7.99
C ARG A 254 12.53 -7.99 -8.13
N PHE A 255 12.20 -9.27 -7.87
CA PHE A 255 13.09 -10.41 -8.12
C PHE A 255 14.48 -10.29 -7.49
N THR A 256 14.56 -9.66 -6.33
CA THR A 256 15.80 -9.55 -5.56
C THR A 256 16.15 -10.87 -4.88
N GLU A 257 17.37 -10.97 -4.33
CA GLU A 257 17.88 -12.20 -3.73
C GLU A 257 17.29 -12.54 -2.35
N TRP A 258 16.41 -11.69 -1.77
CA TRP A 258 15.92 -11.89 -0.41
C TRP A 258 15.08 -13.16 -0.23
N THR A 259 14.45 -13.68 -1.31
CA THR A 259 13.66 -14.93 -1.28
C THR A 259 14.43 -16.16 -1.73
N LYS A 260 15.71 -16.04 -2.03
CA LYS A 260 16.54 -17.19 -2.43
C LYS A 260 16.93 -18.06 -1.21
N PRO A 261 17.23 -19.35 -1.45
CA PRO A 261 17.74 -20.22 -0.39
C PRO A 261 18.92 -19.60 0.36
N GLY A 262 18.85 -19.63 1.69
CA GLY A 262 19.83 -19.04 2.59
C GLY A 262 19.66 -17.53 2.86
N ASN A 263 18.80 -16.83 2.14
CA ASN A 263 18.46 -15.42 2.38
C ASN A 263 17.02 -15.22 2.87
N LEU A 264 16.14 -16.19 2.56
CA LEU A 264 14.74 -16.09 2.94
C LEU A 264 14.57 -16.15 4.45
N VAL A 265 13.96 -15.10 4.98
CA VAL A 265 13.54 -14.99 6.37
C VAL A 265 12.02 -14.99 6.40
N GLY A 266 11.44 -16.00 7.03
CA GLY A 266 10.00 -16.17 7.18
C GLY A 266 9.59 -16.13 8.65
N ASN A 267 8.28 -16.15 8.90
CA ASN A 267 7.70 -16.25 10.24
C ASN A 267 6.70 -17.40 10.36
N GLY A 268 6.66 -18.27 9.37
CA GLY A 268 5.84 -19.47 9.34
C GLY A 268 6.50 -20.67 10.04
N PRO A 269 5.81 -21.83 10.03
CA PRO A 269 6.28 -23.03 10.74
C PRO A 269 7.46 -23.75 10.06
N PHE A 270 7.82 -23.38 8.83
CA PHE A 270 8.92 -23.98 8.09
C PHE A 270 9.96 -22.93 7.70
N ILE A 271 11.20 -23.38 7.58
CA ILE A 271 12.35 -22.60 7.11
C ILE A 271 12.80 -23.19 5.78
N LEU A 272 13.18 -22.33 4.82
CA LEU A 272 13.68 -22.74 3.51
C LEU A 272 15.18 -23.06 3.57
#